data_b07129497267cb6c3ffb899f2a340dd9
#
_entry.id   b07129497267cb6c3ffb899f2a340dd9
#
_cell.length_a   1.000
_cell.length_b   1.000
_cell.length_c   1.000
_cell.angle_alpha   90.00
_cell.angle_beta   90.00
_cell.angle_gamma   90.00
#
_symmetry.space_group_name_H-M   'P 1'
#
loop_
_entity.id
_entity.type
_entity.pdbx_description
1 polymer ?
#
loop_
_entity_poly.entity_id
_entity_poly.type
_entity_poly.pdbx_seq_one_letter_code
_entity_poly.pdbx_strand_id
1 'polypeptide(L)' 'MSRYSSDKDINQLVRKLVRKGWTIKPGKKHRAVVSPRGGRVAIPSTPSDYRACRNFCRQVRSLGAGR' A
#
# COMPACT_ATOMS: atom_id res chain seq x y z
N MET A 1 -5.91 -15.93 -5.21
CA MET A 1 -5.01 -14.97 -4.58
C MET A 1 -5.30 -13.58 -5.07
N SER A 2 -5.52 -12.67 -4.16
CA SER A 2 -5.77 -11.28 -4.54
C SER A 2 -4.45 -10.57 -4.82
N ARG A 3 -4.42 -9.84 -5.91
CA ARG A 3 -3.25 -9.10 -6.34
C ARG A 3 -3.55 -7.60 -6.24
N TYR A 4 -2.79 -6.89 -5.41
CA TYR A 4 -3.00 -5.47 -5.21
C TYR A 4 -2.17 -4.62 -6.17
N SER A 5 -1.10 -5.19 -6.67
CA SER A 5 -0.20 -4.51 -7.59
C SER A 5 0.51 -5.54 -8.43
N SER A 6 1.03 -5.13 -9.58
CA SER A 6 1.89 -5.99 -10.38
C SER A 6 3.29 -6.12 -9.76
N ASP A 7 3.62 -5.27 -8.82
CA ASP A 7 4.88 -5.35 -8.10
C ASP A 7 4.76 -6.32 -6.93
N LYS A 8 5.66 -7.29 -6.91
CA LYS A 8 5.67 -8.34 -5.91
C LYS A 8 5.89 -7.81 -4.50
N ASP A 9 6.81 -6.86 -4.37
CA ASP A 9 7.14 -6.29 -3.06
C ASP A 9 5.99 -5.47 -2.50
N ILE A 10 5.33 -4.72 -3.36
CA ILE A 10 4.16 -3.93 -2.95
C ILE A 10 3.04 -4.86 -2.52
N ASN A 11 2.80 -5.95 -3.25
CA ASN A 11 1.78 -6.93 -2.87
C ASN A 11 2.06 -7.49 -1.48
N GLN A 12 3.28 -7.88 -1.21
CA GLN A 12 3.65 -8.44 0.07
C GLN A 12 3.46 -7.42 1.19
N LEU A 13 3.85 -6.18 0.94
CA LEU A 13 3.70 -5.12 1.93
C LEU A 13 2.23 -4.87 2.24
N VAL A 14 1.40 -4.75 1.21
CA VAL A 14 -0.03 -4.52 1.41
C VAL A 14 -0.66 -5.65 2.20
N ARG A 15 -0.29 -6.89 1.91
CA ARG A 15 -0.80 -8.05 2.66
C ARG A 15 -0.42 -7.98 4.13
N LYS A 16 0.80 -7.55 4.43
CA LYS A 16 1.23 -7.34 5.80
C LYS A 16 0.39 -6.26 6.48
N LEU A 17 0.14 -5.17 5.78
CA LEU A 17 -0.63 -4.06 6.31
C LEU A 17 -2.04 -4.50 6.68
N VAL A 18 -2.67 -5.26 5.79
CA VAL A 18 -4.03 -5.77 6.04
C VAL A 18 -4.05 -6.63 7.29
N ARG A 19 -3.02 -7.44 7.51
CA ARG A 19 -2.91 -8.25 8.72
C ARG A 19 -2.79 -7.39 9.98
N LYS A 20 -2.23 -6.19 9.84
CA LYS A 20 -2.06 -5.28 10.98
C LYS A 20 -3.29 -4.41 11.24
N GLY A 21 -4.34 -4.59 10.47
CA GLY A 21 -5.57 -3.84 10.66
C GLY A 21 -5.80 -2.73 9.65
N TRP A 22 -4.94 -2.61 8.66
CA TRP A 22 -5.16 -1.66 7.57
C TRP A 22 -6.27 -2.18 6.67
N THR A 23 -6.99 -1.26 6.04
CA THR A 23 -8.07 -1.61 5.12
C THR A 23 -7.72 -1.15 3.70
N ILE A 24 -8.33 -1.83 2.72
CA ILE A 24 -8.15 -1.50 1.32
C ILE A 24 -9.41 -0.81 0.83
N LYS A 25 -9.25 0.35 0.20
CA LYS A 25 -10.38 1.06 -0.38
C LYS A 25 -10.21 1.14 -1.89
N PRO A 26 -11.27 0.83 -2.65
CA PRO A 26 -11.20 0.95 -4.10
C PRO A 26 -11.16 2.42 -4.50
N GLY A 27 -10.37 2.72 -5.51
CA GLY A 27 -10.33 4.05 -6.10
C GLY A 27 -10.67 3.98 -7.58
N LYS A 28 -10.89 5.13 -8.19
CA LYS A 28 -11.22 5.18 -9.61
C LYS A 28 -10.08 4.68 -10.50
N LYS A 29 -8.86 5.05 -10.17
CA LYS A 29 -7.68 4.64 -10.93
C LYS A 29 -6.78 3.71 -10.15
N HIS A 30 -6.68 3.91 -8.86
CA HIS A 30 -5.80 3.13 -8.01
C HIS A 30 -6.50 2.80 -6.71
N ARG A 31 -6.19 1.64 -6.18
CA ARG A 31 -6.64 1.29 -4.84
C ARG A 31 -5.83 2.07 -3.84
N ALA A 32 -6.37 2.25 -2.64
CA ALA A 32 -5.67 2.91 -1.56
C ALA A 32 -5.69 2.02 -0.33
N VAL A 33 -4.62 2.08 0.45
CA VAL A 33 -4.59 1.41 1.74
C VAL A 33 -4.79 2.48 2.82
N VAL A 34 -5.63 2.17 3.79
CA VAL A 34 -5.97 3.11 4.87
C VAL A 34 -5.51 2.52 6.18
N SER A 35 -4.75 3.30 6.94
CA SER A 35 -4.27 2.87 8.24
C SER A 35 -5.39 2.87 9.27
N PRO A 36 -5.22 2.12 10.38
CA PRO A 36 -6.22 2.12 11.46
C PRO A 36 -6.44 3.51 12.04
N ARG A 37 -5.48 4.40 11.88
CA ARG A 37 -5.59 5.77 12.36
C ARG A 37 -6.24 6.72 11.35
N GLY A 38 -6.51 6.23 10.14
CA GLY A 38 -7.16 7.03 9.12
C GLY A 38 -6.26 7.54 8.01
N GLY A 39 -4.96 7.28 8.08
CA GLY A 39 -4.03 7.70 7.03
C GLY A 39 -4.27 6.92 5.74
N ARG A 40 -4.25 7.61 4.61
CA ARG A 40 -4.53 7.01 3.32
C ARG A 40 -3.29 7.09 2.42
N VAL A 41 -2.96 5.98 1.76
CA VAL A 41 -1.85 5.92 0.82
C VAL A 41 -2.30 5.21 -0.45
N ALA A 42 -2.07 5.82 -1.60
CA ALA A 42 -2.41 5.20 -2.88
C ALA A 42 -1.45 4.04 -3.16
N ILE A 43 -1.99 2.91 -3.63
CA ILE A 43 -1.19 1.74 -3.97
C ILE A 43 -0.79 1.83 -5.44
N PRO A 44 0.52 1.84 -5.75
CA PRO A 44 0.97 1.83 -7.15
C PRO A 44 0.59 0.51 -7.82
N SER A 45 -0.24 0.56 -8.85
CA SER A 45 -0.69 -0.64 -9.53
C SER A 45 0.32 -1.17 -10.54
N THR A 46 1.02 -0.25 -11.20
CA THR A 46 2.07 -0.61 -12.16
C THR A 46 3.29 0.26 -11.89
N PRO A 47 4.31 -0.26 -11.22
CA PRO A 47 5.52 0.53 -10.98
C PRO A 47 6.37 0.60 -12.24
N SER A 48 6.07 1.53 -13.10
CA SER A 48 6.95 1.86 -14.20
C SER A 48 8.20 2.56 -13.69
N ASP A 49 8.14 3.04 -12.46
CA ASP A 49 9.25 3.74 -11.81
C ASP A 49 9.35 3.21 -10.39
N TYR A 50 10.51 2.67 -10.03
CA TYR A 50 10.66 2.11 -8.69
C TYR A 50 10.61 3.18 -7.59
N ARG A 51 10.66 4.45 -7.96
CA ARG A 51 10.43 5.54 -7.00
C ARG A 51 9.04 5.45 -6.37
N ALA A 52 8.06 4.97 -7.14
CA ALA A 52 6.71 4.81 -6.63
C ALA A 52 6.69 3.79 -5.49
N CYS A 53 7.45 2.72 -5.61
CA CYS A 53 7.55 1.70 -4.56
C CYS A 53 8.19 2.28 -3.30
N ARG A 54 9.27 3.04 -3.46
CA ARG A 54 9.97 3.65 -2.34
C ARG A 54 9.07 4.67 -1.64
N ASN A 55 8.39 5.50 -2.41
CA ASN A 55 7.47 6.49 -1.85
C ASN A 55 6.35 5.82 -1.08
N PHE A 56 5.78 4.76 -1.65
CA PHE A 56 4.72 4.00 -1.00
C PHE A 56 5.20 3.45 0.34
N CYS A 57 6.36 2.79 0.35
CA CYS A 57 6.93 2.25 1.57
C CYS A 57 7.18 3.33 2.62
N ARG A 58 7.70 4.46 2.17
CA ARG A 58 8.00 5.59 3.04
C ARG A 58 6.75 6.16 3.68
N GLN A 59 5.70 6.36 2.89
CA GLN A 59 4.44 6.89 3.39
C GLN A 59 3.80 5.92 4.38
N VAL A 60 3.84 4.64 4.06
CA VAL A 60 3.29 3.60 4.93
C VAL A 60 4.03 3.59 6.27
N ARG A 61 5.35 3.70 6.25
CA ARG A 61 6.15 3.77 7.48
C ARG A 61 5.80 5.01 8.29
N SER A 62 5.63 6.13 7.61
CA SER A 62 5.28 7.37 8.26
C SER A 62 3.95 7.27 9.00
N LEU A 63 3.05 6.41 8.52
CA LEU A 63 1.77 6.18 9.16
C LEU A 63 1.81 5.08 10.23
N GLY A 64 3.00 4.59 10.56
CA GLY A 64 3.17 3.68 11.68
C GLY A 64 3.26 2.20 11.34
N ALA A 65 3.33 1.84 10.06
CA ALA A 65 3.35 0.44 9.66
C ALA A 65 4.66 -0.27 10.04
N GLY A 66 5.71 0.47 10.31
CA GLY A 66 7.00 -0.08 10.68
C GLY A 66 7.21 -0.28 12.17
N ARG A 67 6.20 -0.05 12.96
CA ARG A 67 6.29 -0.20 14.42
C ARG A 67 5.75 -1.52 14.90
#